data_9eb89bc41cd7ae249758bae955e3fd02
#
_entry.id   9eb89bc41cd7ae249758bae955e3fd02
#
_cell.length_a   1.000
_cell.length_b   1.000
_cell.length_c   1.000
_cell.angle_alpha   90.00
_cell.angle_beta   90.00
_cell.angle_gamma   90.00
#
_symmetry.space_group_name_H-M   'P 1'
#
loop_
_entity.id
_entity.type
_entity.pdbx_description
1 polymer ?
#
loop_
_entity_poly.entity_id
_entity_poly.type
_entity_poly.pdbx_seq_one_letter_code
_entity_poly.pdbx_strand_id
1 'polypeptide(L)'
;TINAMALDLVAGELIDLHHGQEDLESGQLRLLHGTSVQDDPTRVIRAASYAARLGFQLAEESREQIRSTVAKWPWAWSQGDAAVSAPPALATRLRMELERLLEREPWPQALDLLEQWEALPLLDVQLQQDPRRTERLRWARRLGLPLMPALLLGAVDPVAVAQRLQIPGKQQQWLLQCGEIRHWLVDTRPSLQASPSSWSKALEQQGWLPEAVALAVTLRPQQWKPLLRWWGRWRRIQAPQTARDLIAAGWQPGPAIGEELRRQRSAAQDRSR
;
A
#
# COMPACT_ATOMS: atom_id res chain seq x y z
N THR A 1 -4.18 5.62 27.89
CA THR A 1 -4.86 6.28 29.04
C THR A 1 -6.00 7.18 28.60
N ILE A 2 -5.81 8.12 27.68
CA ILE A 2 -6.84 9.11 27.26
C ILE A 2 -8.17 8.50 26.79
N ASN A 3 -8.18 7.25 26.31
CA ASN A 3 -9.39 6.52 25.92
C ASN A 3 -9.92 5.58 27.01
N ALA A 4 -9.36 5.62 28.21
CA ALA A 4 -9.77 4.76 29.32
C ALA A 4 -10.59 5.53 30.38
N MET A 5 -10.81 6.82 30.17
CA MET A 5 -11.71 7.63 30.99
C MET A 5 -13.15 7.27 30.70
N ALA A 6 -13.99 7.27 31.71
CA ALA A 6 -15.43 7.04 31.62
C ALA A 6 -16.20 8.13 32.36
N LEU A 7 -17.41 8.46 31.91
CA LEU A 7 -18.30 9.37 32.57
C LEU A 7 -19.45 8.59 33.21
N ASP A 8 -19.64 8.70 34.53
CA ASP A 8 -20.84 8.21 35.13
C ASP A 8 -22.00 9.16 34.78
N LEU A 9 -22.94 8.64 33.97
CA LEU A 9 -24.08 9.46 33.50
C LEU A 9 -25.11 9.80 34.58
N VAL A 10 -25.11 9.08 35.71
CA VAL A 10 -26.02 9.31 36.82
C VAL A 10 -25.44 10.33 37.79
N ALA A 11 -24.19 10.13 38.20
CA ALA A 11 -23.50 11.04 39.11
C ALA A 11 -22.94 12.29 38.43
N GLY A 12 -22.73 12.25 37.09
CA GLY A 12 -22.04 13.29 36.34
C GLY A 12 -20.54 13.36 36.60
N GLU A 13 -19.98 12.33 37.21
CA GLU A 13 -18.58 12.28 37.63
C GLU A 13 -17.70 11.60 36.57
N LEU A 14 -16.50 12.16 36.34
CA LEU A 14 -15.49 11.56 35.50
C LEU A 14 -14.70 10.51 36.27
N ILE A 15 -14.70 9.28 35.76
CA ILE A 15 -13.92 8.16 36.28
C ILE A 15 -12.61 8.08 35.46
N ASP A 16 -11.49 8.39 36.09
CA ASP A 16 -10.16 8.37 35.48
C ASP A 16 -9.17 7.58 36.36
N LEU A 17 -9.18 6.25 36.16
CA LEU A 17 -8.33 5.33 36.93
C LEU A 17 -6.88 5.28 36.41
N HIS A 18 -6.59 5.89 35.27
CA HIS A 18 -5.32 5.76 34.55
C HIS A 18 -4.65 7.11 34.23
N HIS A 19 -5.04 8.17 34.93
CA HIS A 19 -4.50 9.52 34.75
C HIS A 19 -4.59 10.04 33.30
N GLY A 20 -5.71 9.73 32.64
CA GLY A 20 -5.94 10.14 31.25
C GLY A 20 -6.12 11.65 31.09
N GLN A 21 -6.64 12.37 32.09
CA GLN A 21 -6.73 13.84 32.11
C GLN A 21 -5.34 14.48 32.11
N GLU A 22 -4.44 14.02 33.00
CA GLU A 22 -3.06 14.49 33.05
C GLU A 22 -2.31 14.25 31.73
N ASP A 23 -2.44 13.06 31.14
CA ASP A 23 -1.85 12.73 29.85
C ASP A 23 -2.46 13.59 28.72
N LEU A 24 -3.76 13.90 28.78
CA LEU A 24 -4.43 14.77 27.81
C LEU A 24 -3.92 16.23 27.92
N GLU A 25 -3.78 16.75 29.13
CA GLU A 25 -3.29 18.11 29.38
C GLU A 25 -1.81 18.28 29.02
N SER A 26 -0.99 17.24 29.26
CA SER A 26 0.42 17.24 28.93
C SER A 26 0.71 16.86 27.47
N GLY A 27 -0.31 16.50 26.69
CA GLY A 27 -0.16 16.08 25.29
C GLY A 27 0.59 14.75 25.14
N GLN A 28 0.39 13.82 26.08
CA GLN A 28 1.04 12.53 26.10
C GLN A 28 0.09 11.38 25.74
N LEU A 29 0.63 10.38 25.05
CA LEU A 29 0.00 9.09 24.82
C LEU A 29 0.71 8.03 25.64
N ARG A 30 -0.01 7.44 26.59
CA ARG A 30 0.49 6.38 27.46
C ARG A 30 -0.35 5.12 27.27
N LEU A 31 0.29 3.98 27.15
CA LEU A 31 -0.37 2.67 27.14
C LEU A 31 -0.77 2.27 28.56
N LEU A 32 -1.90 1.56 28.69
CA LEU A 32 -2.54 1.33 30.00
C LEU A 32 -1.71 0.52 30.99
N HIS A 33 -0.91 -0.44 30.49
CA HIS A 33 -0.13 -1.34 31.34
C HIS A 33 1.11 -1.86 30.59
N GLY A 34 2.07 -2.42 31.33
CA GLY A 34 3.41 -2.78 30.84
C GLY A 34 3.46 -3.83 29.71
N THR A 35 2.39 -4.62 29.52
CA THR A 35 2.31 -5.64 28.45
C THR A 35 1.36 -5.24 27.31
N SER A 36 0.89 -4.00 27.29
CA SER A 36 -0.13 -3.53 26.35
C SER A 36 0.20 -3.79 24.88
N VAL A 37 1.47 -3.63 24.47
CA VAL A 37 1.91 -3.87 23.08
C VAL A 37 2.00 -5.36 22.80
N GLN A 38 2.49 -6.15 23.75
CA GLN A 38 2.60 -7.62 23.62
C GLN A 38 1.21 -8.26 23.49
N ASP A 39 0.23 -7.78 24.26
CA ASP A 39 -1.15 -8.29 24.23
C ASP A 39 -1.86 -7.90 22.93
N ASP A 40 -1.60 -6.69 22.43
CA ASP A 40 -2.21 -6.19 21.22
C ASP A 40 -1.31 -5.17 20.49
N PRO A 41 -0.45 -5.62 19.57
CA PRO A 41 0.43 -4.74 18.80
C PRO A 41 -0.28 -3.69 17.94
N THR A 42 -1.57 -3.88 17.64
CA THR A 42 -2.34 -2.87 16.89
C THR A 42 -2.50 -1.56 17.65
N ARG A 43 -2.32 -1.58 18.97
CA ARG A 43 -2.31 -0.38 19.80
C ARG A 43 -1.21 0.60 19.39
N VAL A 44 -0.09 0.11 18.87
CA VAL A 44 1.00 0.97 18.36
C VAL A 44 0.56 1.76 17.14
N ILE A 45 -0.14 1.11 16.18
CA ILE A 45 -0.65 1.77 14.97
C ILE A 45 -1.73 2.80 15.35
N ARG A 46 -2.59 2.45 16.30
CA ARG A 46 -3.59 3.37 16.85
C ARG A 46 -2.96 4.55 17.56
N ALA A 47 -1.93 4.32 18.37
CA ALA A 47 -1.19 5.39 19.04
C ALA A 47 -0.57 6.36 18.02
N ALA A 48 0.03 5.86 16.95
CA ALA A 48 0.58 6.71 15.87
C ALA A 48 -0.50 7.54 15.17
N SER A 49 -1.69 6.97 14.95
CA SER A 49 -2.85 7.69 14.41
C SER A 49 -3.29 8.83 15.33
N TYR A 50 -3.40 8.58 16.64
CA TYR A 50 -3.75 9.61 17.62
C TYR A 50 -2.67 10.67 17.75
N ALA A 51 -1.40 10.27 17.87
CA ALA A 51 -0.26 11.19 17.95
C ALA A 51 -0.20 12.13 16.76
N ALA A 52 -0.35 11.59 15.55
CA ALA A 52 -0.34 12.38 14.32
C ALA A 52 -1.50 13.38 14.23
N ARG A 53 -2.69 12.99 14.72
CA ARG A 53 -3.90 13.82 14.68
C ARG A 53 -3.91 14.89 15.76
N LEU A 54 -3.44 14.55 16.96
CA LEU A 54 -3.51 15.44 18.14
C LEU A 54 -2.22 16.23 18.37
N GLY A 55 -1.12 15.87 17.70
CA GLY A 55 0.20 16.44 17.96
C GLY A 55 0.82 15.95 19.29
N PHE A 56 0.38 14.81 19.80
CA PHE A 56 0.83 14.25 21.07
C PHE A 56 2.11 13.44 20.92
N GLN A 57 2.83 13.31 22.04
CA GLN A 57 4.05 12.52 22.13
C GLN A 57 3.77 11.18 22.81
N LEU A 58 4.50 10.14 22.41
CA LEU A 58 4.43 8.84 23.07
C LEU A 58 5.28 8.87 24.36
N ALA A 59 4.70 8.46 25.48
CA ALA A 59 5.41 8.34 26.75
C ALA A 59 6.57 7.34 26.64
N GLU A 60 7.70 7.60 27.31
CA GLU A 60 8.91 6.79 27.19
C GLU A 60 8.70 5.32 27.60
N GLU A 61 7.91 5.08 28.63
CA GLU A 61 7.58 3.70 29.07
C GLU A 61 6.81 2.94 27.97
N SER A 62 5.97 3.64 27.22
CA SER A 62 5.23 3.08 26.09
C SER A 62 6.14 2.81 24.90
N ARG A 63 7.15 3.66 24.68
CA ARG A 63 8.19 3.46 23.68
C ARG A 63 9.05 2.23 23.98
N GLU A 64 9.43 2.05 25.24
CA GLU A 64 10.18 0.88 25.67
C GLU A 64 9.38 -0.42 25.50
N GLN A 65 8.07 -0.40 25.75
CA GLN A 65 7.20 -1.54 25.43
C GLN A 65 7.21 -1.91 23.95
N ILE A 66 7.21 -0.91 23.06
CA ILE A 66 7.32 -1.14 21.61
C ILE A 66 8.64 -1.82 21.30
N ARG A 67 9.78 -1.26 21.76
CA ARG A 67 11.12 -1.84 21.51
C ARG A 67 11.23 -3.27 22.01
N SER A 68 10.82 -3.52 23.25
CA SER A 68 10.90 -4.85 23.86
C SER A 68 10.01 -5.88 23.15
N THR A 69 8.84 -5.45 22.64
CA THR A 69 7.95 -6.32 21.87
C THR A 69 8.51 -6.59 20.49
N VAL A 70 8.98 -5.56 19.77
CA VAL A 70 9.57 -5.69 18.43
C VAL A 70 10.82 -6.58 18.47
N ALA A 71 11.68 -6.44 19.48
CA ALA A 71 12.88 -7.26 19.64
C ALA A 71 12.60 -8.77 19.73
N LYS A 72 11.41 -9.14 20.22
CA LYS A 72 10.94 -10.54 20.35
C LYS A 72 9.93 -10.92 19.27
N TRP A 73 9.54 -9.98 18.41
CA TRP A 73 8.48 -10.18 17.43
C TRP A 73 9.05 -10.77 16.15
N PRO A 74 8.60 -11.95 15.73
CA PRO A 74 9.07 -12.54 14.49
C PRO A 74 8.42 -11.81 13.30
N TRP A 75 9.16 -10.98 12.64
CA TRP A 75 8.71 -10.26 11.43
C TRP A 75 8.21 -11.18 10.30
N ALA A 76 8.68 -12.43 10.26
CA ALA A 76 8.25 -13.47 9.34
C ALA A 76 7.08 -14.31 9.85
N TRP A 77 6.50 -13.96 11.02
CA TRP A 77 5.39 -14.70 11.59
C TRP A 77 4.18 -14.75 10.64
N SER A 78 3.55 -15.93 10.54
CA SER A 78 2.28 -16.14 9.83
C SER A 78 1.22 -16.65 10.81
N GLN A 79 -0.04 -16.28 10.57
CA GLN A 79 -1.13 -16.77 11.40
C GLN A 79 -1.19 -18.30 11.35
N GLY A 80 -1.20 -18.93 12.52
CA GLY A 80 -1.18 -20.41 12.66
C GLY A 80 0.19 -21.01 12.91
N ASP A 81 1.26 -20.22 12.92
CA ASP A 81 2.59 -20.67 13.30
C ASP A 81 2.60 -21.14 14.76
N ALA A 82 2.91 -22.43 14.98
CA ALA A 82 2.91 -23.04 16.32
C ALA A 82 3.98 -22.46 17.27
N ALA A 83 5.03 -21.86 16.71
CA ALA A 83 6.15 -21.32 17.47
C ALA A 83 5.89 -19.91 18.04
N VAL A 84 4.81 -19.25 17.63
CA VAL A 84 4.52 -17.87 17.99
C VAL A 84 3.17 -17.76 18.66
N SER A 85 3.17 -17.36 19.92
CA SER A 85 1.96 -17.01 20.64
C SER A 85 1.48 -15.62 20.20
N ALA A 86 0.66 -15.57 19.14
CA ALA A 86 0.05 -14.34 18.70
C ALA A 86 -1.41 -14.25 19.16
N PRO A 87 -1.93 -13.05 19.48
CA PRO A 87 -3.34 -12.87 19.78
C PRO A 87 -4.22 -13.30 18.60
N PRO A 88 -5.41 -13.90 18.84
CA PRO A 88 -6.33 -14.31 17.79
C PRO A 88 -6.68 -13.14 16.85
N ALA A 89 -6.84 -13.43 15.56
CA ALA A 89 -7.20 -12.47 14.51
C ALA A 89 -6.26 -11.24 14.39
N LEU A 90 -5.03 -11.33 14.89
CA LEU A 90 -4.05 -10.24 14.86
C LEU A 90 -3.80 -9.72 13.43
N ALA A 91 -3.64 -10.62 12.47
CA ALA A 91 -3.38 -10.26 11.06
C ALA A 91 -4.48 -9.33 10.50
N THR A 92 -5.73 -9.71 10.68
CA THR A 92 -6.89 -8.89 10.25
C THR A 92 -6.94 -7.56 10.97
N ARG A 93 -6.66 -7.55 12.28
CA ARG A 93 -6.68 -6.31 13.08
C ARG A 93 -5.54 -5.36 12.70
N LEU A 94 -4.33 -5.88 12.49
CA LEU A 94 -3.20 -5.09 11.98
C LEU A 94 -3.54 -4.46 10.62
N ARG A 95 -4.11 -5.25 9.70
CA ARG A 95 -4.56 -4.74 8.42
C ARG A 95 -5.57 -3.60 8.58
N MET A 96 -6.63 -3.83 9.35
CA MET A 96 -7.72 -2.84 9.52
C MET A 96 -7.21 -1.52 10.11
N GLU A 97 -6.32 -1.57 11.10
CA GLU A 97 -5.75 -0.36 11.71
C GLU A 97 -4.81 0.37 10.72
N LEU A 98 -4.03 -0.37 9.93
CA LEU A 98 -3.20 0.22 8.88
C LEU A 98 -4.03 0.84 7.75
N GLU A 99 -5.07 0.16 7.27
CA GLU A 99 -5.99 0.71 6.26
C GLU A 99 -6.61 2.01 6.77
N ARG A 100 -7.08 2.01 8.03
CA ARG A 100 -7.63 3.21 8.67
C ARG A 100 -6.61 4.34 8.76
N LEU A 101 -5.37 4.04 9.18
CA LEU A 101 -4.28 5.02 9.24
C LEU A 101 -4.01 5.60 7.85
N LEU A 102 -3.88 4.77 6.82
CA LEU A 102 -3.53 5.20 5.47
C LEU A 102 -4.65 6.00 4.77
N GLU A 103 -5.92 5.72 5.09
CA GLU A 103 -7.07 6.31 4.41
C GLU A 103 -7.65 7.54 5.13
N ARG A 104 -7.64 7.54 6.46
CA ARG A 104 -8.43 8.47 7.28
C ARG A 104 -7.60 9.39 8.17
N GLU A 105 -6.33 9.08 8.39
CA GLU A 105 -5.46 9.83 9.30
C GLU A 105 -4.40 10.63 8.53
N PRO A 106 -3.67 11.52 9.18
CA PRO A 106 -2.49 12.16 8.61
C PRO A 106 -1.36 11.13 8.39
N TRP A 107 -1.55 10.22 7.43
CA TRP A 107 -0.69 9.06 7.23
C TRP A 107 0.81 9.37 7.10
N PRO A 108 1.27 10.51 6.50
CA PRO A 108 2.70 10.79 6.45
C PRO A 108 3.28 10.92 7.87
N GLN A 109 2.64 11.75 8.71
CA GLN A 109 3.05 11.97 10.09
C GLN A 109 2.93 10.70 10.92
N ALA A 110 1.83 9.94 10.76
CA ALA A 110 1.63 8.69 11.50
C ALA A 110 2.69 7.63 11.15
N LEU A 111 3.07 7.49 9.88
CA LEU A 111 4.14 6.59 9.46
C LEU A 111 5.52 7.07 9.91
N ASP A 112 5.77 8.37 9.93
CA ASP A 112 7.01 8.94 10.45
C ASP A 112 7.14 8.70 11.96
N LEU A 113 6.04 8.76 12.71
CA LEU A 113 6.00 8.39 14.13
C LEU A 113 6.25 6.90 14.34
N LEU A 114 5.66 6.01 13.53
CA LEU A 114 5.95 4.56 13.60
C LEU A 114 7.43 4.27 13.33
N GLU A 115 8.05 4.99 12.40
CA GLU A 115 9.48 4.88 12.15
C GLU A 115 10.32 5.39 13.35
N GLN A 116 9.99 6.56 13.89
CA GLN A 116 10.67 7.13 15.08
C GLN A 116 10.55 6.23 16.32
N TRP A 117 9.45 5.48 16.44
CA TRP A 117 9.22 4.53 17.54
C TRP A 117 9.81 3.15 17.25
N GLU A 118 10.46 2.96 16.10
CA GLU A 118 11.03 1.68 15.68
C GLU A 118 9.98 0.55 15.60
N ALA A 119 8.75 0.91 15.19
CA ALA A 119 7.58 0.03 15.24
C ALA A 119 7.27 -0.67 13.90
N LEU A 120 7.83 -0.21 12.79
CA LEU A 120 7.55 -0.80 11.47
C LEU A 120 7.99 -2.27 11.32
N PRO A 121 8.98 -2.79 12.09
CA PRO A 121 9.28 -4.23 12.09
C PRO A 121 8.12 -5.13 12.56
N LEU A 122 7.09 -4.59 13.21
CA LEU A 122 5.82 -5.31 13.45
C LEU A 122 5.19 -5.80 12.14
N LEU A 123 5.50 -5.18 11.01
CA LEU A 123 5.03 -5.53 9.68
C LEU A 123 6.14 -6.24 8.88
N ASP A 124 7.28 -5.58 8.76
CA ASP A 124 8.46 -6.08 8.06
C ASP A 124 9.67 -5.21 8.41
N VAL A 125 10.82 -5.83 8.63
CA VAL A 125 12.05 -5.16 9.09
C VAL A 125 12.55 -4.11 8.10
N GLN A 126 12.40 -4.32 6.79
CA GLN A 126 12.89 -3.38 5.78
C GLN A 126 12.04 -2.11 5.68
N LEU A 127 10.78 -2.16 6.10
CA LEU A 127 9.93 -0.96 6.15
C LEU A 127 10.47 0.11 7.09
N GLN A 128 11.25 -0.28 8.10
CA GLN A 128 11.90 0.62 9.05
C GLN A 128 12.97 1.52 8.39
N GLN A 129 13.56 1.06 7.31
CA GLN A 129 14.67 1.76 6.62
C GLN A 129 14.32 2.06 5.16
N ASP A 130 13.06 2.25 4.84
CA ASP A 130 12.61 2.52 3.48
C ASP A 130 12.61 4.03 3.15
N PRO A 131 13.68 4.56 2.55
CA PRO A 131 13.83 6.00 2.31
C PRO A 131 12.86 6.52 1.25
N ARG A 132 12.24 5.62 0.47
CA ARG A 132 11.33 5.99 -0.62
C ARG A 132 9.87 5.81 -0.26
N ARG A 133 9.56 5.41 0.98
CA ARG A 133 8.20 5.16 1.47
C ARG A 133 7.26 6.32 1.15
N THR A 134 7.59 7.52 1.59
CA THR A 134 6.72 8.69 1.45
C THR A 134 6.52 9.09 -0.02
N GLU A 135 7.59 9.05 -0.84
CA GLU A 135 7.48 9.33 -2.28
C GLU A 135 6.57 8.31 -2.96
N ARG A 136 6.77 7.02 -2.67
CA ARG A 136 6.01 5.92 -3.25
C ARG A 136 4.51 6.02 -2.91
N LEU A 137 4.16 6.31 -1.67
CA LEU A 137 2.78 6.49 -1.23
C LEU A 137 2.12 7.73 -1.85
N ARG A 138 2.85 8.84 -1.97
CA ARG A 138 2.35 10.04 -2.70
C ARG A 138 2.04 9.74 -4.16
N TRP A 139 2.88 8.95 -4.82
CA TRP A 139 2.62 8.51 -6.19
C TRP A 139 1.40 7.60 -6.27
N ALA A 140 1.27 6.61 -5.38
CA ALA A 140 0.10 5.74 -5.33
C ALA A 140 -1.20 6.57 -5.19
N ARG A 141 -1.22 7.54 -4.28
CA ARG A 141 -2.36 8.43 -4.08
C ARG A 141 -2.69 9.25 -5.33
N ARG A 142 -1.68 9.80 -6.01
CA ARG A 142 -1.88 10.54 -7.28
C ARG A 142 -2.45 9.67 -8.40
N LEU A 143 -2.11 8.39 -8.40
CA LEU A 143 -2.60 7.41 -9.38
C LEU A 143 -3.96 6.82 -9.00
N GLY A 144 -4.56 7.21 -7.86
CA GLY A 144 -5.82 6.66 -7.37
C GLY A 144 -5.72 5.20 -6.92
N LEU A 145 -4.53 4.75 -6.52
CA LEU A 145 -4.31 3.41 -5.98
C LEU A 145 -4.47 3.39 -4.46
N PRO A 146 -4.94 2.28 -3.89
CA PRO A 146 -4.85 2.05 -2.44
C PRO A 146 -3.41 2.17 -1.95
N LEU A 147 -3.22 2.77 -0.77
CA LEU A 147 -1.87 3.03 -0.24
C LEU A 147 -1.22 1.76 0.33
N MET A 148 -2.01 0.80 0.80
CA MET A 148 -1.52 -0.43 1.41
C MET A 148 -0.54 -1.22 0.50
N PRO A 149 -0.88 -1.58 -0.76
CA PRO A 149 0.07 -2.24 -1.63
C PRO A 149 1.35 -1.43 -1.86
N ALA A 150 1.21 -0.10 -2.00
CA ALA A 150 2.37 0.77 -2.18
C ALA A 150 3.27 0.82 -0.93
N LEU A 151 2.71 0.75 0.27
CA LEU A 151 3.49 0.60 1.51
C LEU A 151 4.26 -0.71 1.49
N LEU A 152 3.58 -1.81 1.23
CA LEU A 152 4.17 -3.16 1.28
C LEU A 152 5.27 -3.40 0.23
N LEU A 153 5.31 -2.64 -0.87
CA LEU A 153 6.42 -2.71 -1.84
C LEU A 153 7.79 -2.37 -1.24
N GLY A 154 7.85 -1.78 -0.05
CA GLY A 154 9.09 -1.54 0.69
C GLY A 154 9.54 -2.72 1.55
N ALA A 155 8.74 -3.77 1.70
CA ALA A 155 9.07 -4.95 2.48
C ALA A 155 10.12 -5.84 1.78
N VAL A 156 10.74 -6.73 2.54
CA VAL A 156 11.66 -7.77 2.01
C VAL A 156 10.92 -8.64 1.01
N ASP A 157 9.77 -9.16 1.41
CA ASP A 157 8.83 -9.90 0.56
C ASP A 157 7.44 -9.28 0.65
N PRO A 158 7.07 -8.39 -0.29
CA PRO A 158 5.78 -7.74 -0.31
C PRO A 158 4.59 -8.70 -0.38
N VAL A 159 4.74 -9.84 -1.07
CA VAL A 159 3.66 -10.83 -1.25
C VAL A 159 3.45 -11.61 0.04
N ALA A 160 4.52 -12.05 0.69
CA ALA A 160 4.44 -12.75 1.97
C ALA A 160 3.80 -11.87 3.06
N VAL A 161 4.20 -10.59 3.15
CA VAL A 161 3.57 -9.64 4.11
C VAL A 161 2.10 -9.42 3.77
N ALA A 162 1.76 -9.30 2.48
CA ALA A 162 0.38 -9.14 2.03
C ALA A 162 -0.51 -10.34 2.39
N GLN A 163 0.03 -11.56 2.23
CA GLN A 163 -0.65 -12.80 2.62
C GLN A 163 -0.83 -12.86 4.14
N ARG A 164 0.21 -12.59 4.90
CA ARG A 164 0.18 -12.54 6.37
C ARG A 164 -0.86 -11.55 6.91
N LEU A 165 -0.95 -10.36 6.32
CA LEU A 165 -1.95 -9.34 6.66
C LEU A 165 -3.33 -9.64 6.07
N GLN A 166 -3.48 -10.70 5.28
CA GLN A 166 -4.74 -11.07 4.64
C GLN A 166 -5.36 -9.91 3.82
N ILE A 167 -4.53 -9.16 3.08
CA ILE A 167 -5.06 -8.10 2.22
C ILE A 167 -5.85 -8.72 1.05
N PRO A 168 -6.78 -7.98 0.40
CA PRO A 168 -7.60 -8.51 -0.69
C PRO A 168 -6.77 -9.18 -1.80
N GLY A 169 -7.18 -10.35 -2.26
CA GLY A 169 -6.45 -11.17 -3.24
C GLY A 169 -6.08 -10.42 -4.52
N LYS A 170 -6.95 -9.50 -4.97
CA LYS A 170 -6.64 -8.62 -6.12
C LYS A 170 -5.40 -7.75 -5.87
N GLN A 171 -5.25 -7.22 -4.66
CA GLN A 171 -4.08 -6.41 -4.29
C GLN A 171 -2.83 -7.27 -4.12
N GLN A 172 -2.96 -8.51 -3.64
CA GLN A 172 -1.85 -9.47 -3.62
C GLN A 172 -1.36 -9.78 -5.03
N GLN A 173 -2.28 -9.97 -5.99
CA GLN A 173 -1.94 -10.17 -7.38
C GLN A 173 -1.21 -8.95 -7.98
N TRP A 174 -1.58 -7.72 -7.62
CA TRP A 174 -0.84 -6.54 -8.05
C TRP A 174 0.61 -6.52 -7.56
N LEU A 175 0.84 -6.93 -6.31
CA LEU A 175 2.20 -7.01 -5.75
C LEU A 175 3.03 -8.07 -6.46
N LEU A 176 2.46 -9.25 -6.71
CA LEU A 176 3.11 -10.32 -7.46
C LEU A 176 3.50 -9.83 -8.86
N GLN A 177 2.54 -9.31 -9.62
CA GLN A 177 2.78 -8.80 -10.96
C GLN A 177 3.73 -7.60 -10.99
N CYS A 178 3.72 -6.75 -9.97
CA CYS A 178 4.70 -5.66 -9.85
C CYS A 178 6.13 -6.20 -9.74
N GLY A 179 6.33 -7.32 -9.04
CA GLY A 179 7.60 -8.05 -9.01
C GLY A 179 8.00 -8.56 -10.40
N GLU A 180 7.07 -9.19 -11.12
CA GLU A 180 7.28 -9.66 -12.50
C GLU A 180 7.65 -8.51 -13.46
N ILE A 181 6.94 -7.37 -13.36
CA ILE A 181 7.23 -6.17 -14.16
C ILE A 181 8.65 -5.68 -13.87
N ARG A 182 9.10 -5.68 -12.62
CA ARG A 182 10.48 -5.29 -12.28
C ARG A 182 11.51 -6.19 -12.93
N HIS A 183 11.34 -7.51 -12.88
CA HIS A 183 12.22 -8.46 -13.54
C HIS A 183 12.22 -8.24 -15.05
N TRP A 184 11.03 -8.16 -15.66
CA TRP A 184 10.91 -7.92 -17.09
C TRP A 184 11.61 -6.62 -17.54
N LEU A 185 11.51 -5.53 -16.77
CA LEU A 185 12.18 -4.27 -17.09
C LEU A 185 13.71 -4.40 -17.03
N VAL A 186 14.24 -5.23 -16.13
CA VAL A 186 15.68 -5.47 -15.99
C VAL A 186 16.19 -6.36 -17.12
N ASP A 187 15.45 -7.43 -17.43
CA ASP A 187 15.87 -8.44 -18.41
C ASP A 187 15.73 -7.94 -19.83
N THR A 188 14.58 -7.35 -20.16
CA THR A 188 14.24 -6.91 -21.52
C THR A 188 14.84 -5.55 -21.87
N ARG A 189 15.05 -4.70 -20.87
CA ARG A 189 15.55 -3.32 -21.01
C ARG A 189 14.86 -2.55 -22.15
N PRO A 190 13.52 -2.47 -22.17
CA PRO A 190 12.80 -1.89 -23.28
C PRO A 190 13.24 -0.45 -23.52
N SER A 191 13.41 -0.07 -24.79
CA SER A 191 13.90 1.26 -25.15
C SER A 191 12.91 2.35 -24.70
N LEU A 192 13.44 3.39 -24.06
CA LEU A 192 12.67 4.57 -23.68
C LEU A 192 12.15 5.35 -24.89
N GLN A 193 12.77 5.15 -26.07
CA GLN A 193 12.40 5.79 -27.33
C GLN A 193 11.42 4.95 -28.16
N ALA A 194 11.11 3.71 -27.73
CA ALA A 194 10.14 2.88 -28.40
C ALA A 194 8.78 3.58 -28.51
N SER A 195 8.06 3.26 -29.60
CA SER A 195 6.77 3.91 -29.87
C SER A 195 5.72 3.54 -28.81
N PRO A 196 4.69 4.40 -28.61
CA PRO A 196 3.56 4.10 -27.75
C PRO A 196 2.87 2.77 -28.05
N SER A 197 2.73 2.43 -29.34
CA SER A 197 2.15 1.15 -29.75
C SER A 197 3.04 -0.05 -29.38
N SER A 198 4.37 0.08 -29.52
CA SER A 198 5.32 -0.96 -29.10
C SER A 198 5.27 -1.21 -27.59
N TRP A 199 5.24 -0.15 -26.77
CA TRP A 199 5.07 -0.26 -25.34
C TRP A 199 3.74 -0.91 -24.96
N SER A 200 2.64 -0.46 -25.61
CA SER A 200 1.31 -1.02 -25.35
C SER A 200 1.27 -2.51 -25.66
N LYS A 201 1.78 -2.91 -26.84
CA LYS A 201 1.86 -4.31 -27.23
C LYS A 201 2.66 -5.15 -26.25
N ALA A 202 3.85 -4.67 -25.85
CA ALA A 202 4.72 -5.39 -24.93
C ALA A 202 4.05 -5.61 -23.56
N LEU A 203 3.43 -4.57 -22.98
CA LEU A 203 2.75 -4.66 -21.69
C LEU A 203 1.47 -5.51 -21.75
N GLU A 204 0.69 -5.39 -22.82
CA GLU A 204 -0.55 -6.15 -23.00
C GLU A 204 -0.30 -7.63 -23.27
N GLN A 205 0.81 -7.98 -23.92
CA GLN A 205 1.21 -9.38 -24.16
C GLN A 205 1.54 -10.13 -22.88
N GLN A 206 1.97 -9.43 -21.82
CA GLN A 206 2.27 -10.05 -20.52
C GLN A 206 1.01 -10.38 -19.71
N GLY A 207 -0.15 -9.81 -20.07
CA GLY A 207 -1.40 -10.03 -19.35
C GLY A 207 -1.48 -9.39 -17.96
N TRP A 208 -0.57 -8.46 -17.64
CA TRP A 208 -0.57 -7.80 -16.34
C TRP A 208 -1.78 -6.88 -16.16
N LEU A 209 -2.28 -6.85 -14.93
CA LEU A 209 -3.34 -5.93 -14.55
C LEU A 209 -2.84 -4.48 -14.65
N PRO A 210 -3.67 -3.57 -15.16
CA PRO A 210 -3.29 -2.16 -15.29
C PRO A 210 -2.86 -1.55 -13.96
N GLU A 211 -3.49 -1.92 -12.86
CA GLU A 211 -3.15 -1.43 -11.52
C GLU A 211 -1.77 -1.91 -11.06
N ALA A 212 -1.34 -3.11 -11.48
CA ALA A 212 0.02 -3.60 -11.21
C ALA A 212 1.08 -2.77 -11.95
N VAL A 213 0.80 -2.38 -13.20
CA VAL A 213 1.66 -1.47 -13.97
C VAL A 213 1.71 -0.09 -13.33
N ALA A 214 0.56 0.44 -12.87
CA ALA A 214 0.50 1.70 -12.15
C ALA A 214 1.26 1.63 -10.81
N LEU A 215 1.17 0.50 -10.11
CA LEU A 215 1.92 0.26 -8.87
C LEU A 215 3.43 0.23 -9.15
N ALA A 216 3.88 -0.38 -10.27
CA ALA A 216 5.28 -0.36 -10.68
C ALA A 216 5.81 1.06 -10.97
N VAL A 217 4.95 1.99 -11.44
CA VAL A 217 5.33 3.42 -11.59
C VAL A 217 5.77 4.02 -10.27
N THR A 218 5.15 3.63 -9.16
CA THR A 218 5.48 4.19 -7.83
C THR A 218 6.90 3.88 -7.36
N LEU A 219 7.50 2.81 -7.90
CA LEU A 219 8.90 2.43 -7.66
C LEU A 219 9.90 3.29 -8.44
N ARG A 220 9.41 4.12 -9.37
CA ARG A 220 10.22 5.01 -10.20
C ARG A 220 11.37 4.30 -10.93
N PRO A 221 11.11 3.18 -11.64
CA PRO A 221 12.12 2.58 -12.49
C PRO A 221 12.54 3.55 -13.60
N GLN A 222 13.65 3.30 -14.28
CA GLN A 222 14.08 4.14 -15.40
C GLN A 222 12.95 4.35 -16.43
N GLN A 223 12.12 3.32 -16.63
CA GLN A 223 11.01 3.29 -17.60
C GLN A 223 9.68 3.83 -17.01
N TRP A 224 9.68 4.51 -15.90
CA TRP A 224 8.44 4.97 -15.25
C TRP A 224 7.55 5.84 -16.13
N LYS A 225 8.14 6.66 -17.03
CA LYS A 225 7.37 7.54 -17.93
C LYS A 225 6.53 6.78 -18.95
N PRO A 226 7.07 5.79 -19.72
CA PRO A 226 6.25 4.93 -20.56
C PRO A 226 5.18 4.16 -19.79
N LEU A 227 5.49 3.59 -18.62
CA LEU A 227 4.50 2.90 -17.78
C LEU A 227 3.35 3.84 -17.38
N LEU A 228 3.68 5.06 -16.93
CA LEU A 228 2.69 6.08 -16.57
C LEU A 228 1.82 6.50 -17.75
N ARG A 229 2.43 6.73 -18.93
CA ARG A 229 1.70 7.10 -20.14
C ARG A 229 0.77 5.98 -20.59
N TRP A 230 1.23 4.73 -20.52
CA TRP A 230 0.38 3.58 -20.80
C TRP A 230 -0.80 3.51 -19.84
N TRP A 231 -0.57 3.59 -18.52
CA TRP A 231 -1.62 3.61 -17.50
C TRP A 231 -2.64 4.72 -17.73
N GLY A 232 -2.17 5.95 -17.92
CA GLY A 232 -3.03 7.13 -18.01
C GLY A 232 -3.71 7.33 -19.36
N ARG A 233 -3.07 6.92 -20.44
CA ARG A 233 -3.50 7.30 -21.79
C ARG A 233 -3.52 6.14 -22.77
N TRP A 234 -2.37 5.50 -23.10
CA TRP A 234 -2.26 4.64 -24.25
C TRP A 234 -3.16 3.42 -24.23
N ARG A 235 -3.35 2.78 -23.08
CA ARG A 235 -4.23 1.62 -22.90
C ARG A 235 -5.69 1.89 -23.23
N ARG A 236 -6.13 3.17 -23.15
CA ARG A 236 -7.52 3.60 -23.40
C ARG A 236 -7.78 3.96 -24.84
N ILE A 237 -6.73 4.10 -25.67
CA ILE A 237 -6.87 4.45 -27.06
C ILE A 237 -7.45 3.25 -27.82
N GLN A 238 -8.51 3.48 -28.55
CA GLN A 238 -9.19 2.52 -29.41
C GLN A 238 -8.88 2.79 -30.88
N ALA A 239 -9.17 1.82 -31.74
CA ALA A 239 -9.20 2.06 -33.18
C ALA A 239 -10.26 3.12 -33.52
N PRO A 240 -9.99 4.02 -34.48
CA PRO A 240 -10.97 5.03 -34.90
C PRO A 240 -12.25 4.44 -35.52
N GLN A 241 -12.13 3.27 -36.15
CA GLN A 241 -13.23 2.53 -36.74
C GLN A 241 -13.59 1.32 -35.89
N THR A 242 -14.84 0.88 -35.99
CA THR A 242 -15.33 -0.40 -35.43
C THR A 242 -15.33 -1.50 -36.46
N ALA A 243 -15.50 -2.75 -36.04
CA ALA A 243 -15.67 -3.89 -36.97
C ALA A 243 -16.88 -3.68 -37.90
N ARG A 244 -17.95 -3.03 -37.41
CA ARG A 244 -19.14 -2.71 -38.21
C ARG A 244 -18.83 -1.71 -39.33
N ASP A 245 -18.03 -0.70 -39.04
CA ASP A 245 -17.63 0.33 -40.01
C ASP A 245 -16.82 -0.30 -41.14
N LEU A 246 -15.91 -1.23 -40.82
CA LEU A 246 -15.11 -1.93 -41.83
C LEU A 246 -15.97 -2.85 -42.67
N ILE A 247 -16.94 -3.58 -42.08
CA ILE A 247 -17.87 -4.42 -42.84
C ILE A 247 -18.73 -3.54 -43.78
N ALA A 248 -19.23 -2.40 -43.30
CA ALA A 248 -19.97 -1.45 -44.13
C ALA A 248 -19.14 -0.87 -45.25
N ALA A 249 -17.80 -0.80 -45.10
CA ALA A 249 -16.82 -0.41 -46.11
C ALA A 249 -16.42 -1.56 -47.05
N GLY A 250 -17.08 -2.72 -46.97
CA GLY A 250 -16.87 -3.85 -47.87
C GLY A 250 -15.85 -4.92 -47.42
N TRP A 251 -15.39 -4.83 -46.15
CA TRP A 251 -14.51 -5.87 -45.60
C TRP A 251 -15.27 -7.17 -45.33
N GLN A 252 -14.70 -8.29 -45.65
CA GLN A 252 -15.29 -9.59 -45.29
C GLN A 252 -15.07 -9.90 -43.81
N PRO A 253 -16.11 -10.39 -43.08
CA PRO A 253 -15.97 -10.83 -41.71
C PRO A 253 -14.86 -11.90 -41.57
N GLY A 254 -13.89 -11.65 -40.68
CA GLY A 254 -12.77 -12.57 -40.49
C GLY A 254 -11.59 -11.95 -39.75
N PRO A 255 -10.48 -12.69 -39.62
CA PRO A 255 -9.28 -12.25 -38.88
C PRO A 255 -8.68 -10.92 -39.38
N ALA A 256 -8.81 -10.63 -40.73
CA ALA A 256 -8.30 -9.41 -41.33
C ALA A 256 -8.88 -8.13 -40.71
N ILE A 257 -10.17 -8.14 -40.30
CA ILE A 257 -10.79 -7.03 -39.57
C ILE A 257 -10.06 -6.77 -38.23
N GLY A 258 -9.75 -7.84 -37.51
CA GLY A 258 -9.02 -7.73 -36.22
C GLY A 258 -7.60 -7.19 -36.43
N GLU A 259 -6.91 -7.56 -37.51
CA GLU A 259 -5.59 -7.04 -37.84
C GLU A 259 -5.64 -5.55 -38.20
N GLU A 260 -6.60 -5.16 -39.00
CA GLU A 260 -6.78 -3.75 -39.38
C GLU A 260 -7.11 -2.88 -38.17
N LEU A 261 -8.01 -3.32 -37.28
CA LEU A 261 -8.33 -2.59 -36.06
C LEU A 261 -7.09 -2.46 -35.15
N ARG A 262 -6.28 -3.50 -35.02
CA ARG A 262 -5.00 -3.41 -34.30
C ARG A 262 -4.05 -2.42 -34.91
N ARG A 263 -3.93 -2.41 -36.25
CA ARG A 263 -3.09 -1.47 -37.04
C ARG A 263 -3.55 -0.02 -36.80
N GLN A 264 -4.86 0.23 -36.87
CA GLN A 264 -5.45 1.56 -36.66
C GLN A 264 -5.24 2.03 -35.22
N ARG A 265 -5.43 1.15 -34.22
CA ARG A 265 -5.17 1.45 -32.82
C ARG A 265 -3.70 1.81 -32.59
N SER A 266 -2.78 1.05 -33.14
CA SER A 266 -1.34 1.32 -33.05
C SER A 266 -0.98 2.68 -33.63
N ALA A 267 -1.51 3.01 -34.84
CA ALA A 267 -1.31 4.32 -35.45
C ALA A 267 -1.90 5.46 -34.61
N ALA A 268 -3.06 5.25 -33.95
CA ALA A 268 -3.66 6.22 -33.05
C ALA A 268 -2.83 6.42 -31.76
N GLN A 269 -2.27 5.33 -31.23
CA GLN A 269 -1.36 5.40 -30.07
C GLN A 269 -0.09 6.18 -30.41
N ASP A 270 0.53 5.92 -31.58
CA ASP A 270 1.79 6.56 -31.98
C ASP A 270 1.64 8.07 -32.27
N ARG A 271 0.46 8.51 -32.71
CA ARG A 271 0.12 9.95 -32.80
C ARG A 271 -0.04 10.62 -31.44
N SER A 272 -0.18 9.85 -30.37
CA SER A 272 -0.43 10.34 -29.00
C SER A 272 0.84 10.51 -28.16
N ARG A 273 2.00 10.69 -28.78
CA ARG A 273 3.30 10.84 -28.09
C ARG A 273 3.30 11.85 -26.96
#